data_75d25b0f8919c8307577668541b00721
#
_entry.id   75d25b0f8919c8307577668541b00721
#
_cell.length_a   1.000
_cell.length_b   1.000
_cell.length_c   1.000
_cell.angle_alpha   90.00
_cell.angle_beta   90.00
_cell.angle_gamma   90.00
#
_symmetry.space_group_name_H-M   'P 1'
#
loop_
_entity.id
_entity.type
_entity.pdbx_description
1 polymer ?
#
loop_
_entity_poly.entity_id
_entity_poly.type
_entity_poly.pdbx_seq_one_letter_code
_entity_poly.pdbx_strand_id
1 'polypeptide(L)'
;MTSFTQVVLYTDTDGRARFREEVIPLDEGTHAARLSSILPASGVQLRESPVGFRSSMHCTGSPQWLFVLSGAMEIGLADGSSRVFV
;
A
#
# COMPACT_ATOMS: atom_id res chain seq x y z
N MET A 1 9.69 -3.53 -16.96
CA MET A 1 8.98 -4.01 -15.77
C MET A 1 7.75 -4.77 -16.21
N THR A 2 7.58 -6.00 -15.74
CA THR A 2 6.45 -6.86 -16.11
C THR A 2 5.47 -7.05 -14.95
N SER A 3 5.74 -6.48 -13.80
CA SER A 3 4.87 -6.56 -12.63
C SER A 3 5.20 -5.46 -11.65
N PHE A 4 4.23 -5.18 -10.76
CA PHE A 4 4.46 -4.42 -9.54
C PHE A 4 4.30 -5.35 -8.34
N THR A 5 5.01 -5.04 -7.28
CA THR A 5 4.79 -5.70 -6.00
C THR A 5 3.96 -4.77 -5.13
N GLN A 6 2.80 -5.26 -4.67
CA GLN A 6 2.02 -4.56 -3.65
C GLN A 6 2.32 -5.15 -2.28
N VAL A 7 2.31 -4.31 -1.28
CA VAL A 7 2.36 -4.74 0.11
C VAL A 7 0.98 -4.57 0.71
N VAL A 8 0.42 -5.66 1.21
CA VAL A 8 -0.91 -5.64 1.82
C VAL A 8 -0.75 -5.62 3.32
N LEU A 9 -1.33 -4.60 3.95
CA LEU A 9 -1.49 -4.55 5.39
C LEU A 9 -2.88 -5.10 5.70
N TYR A 10 -2.94 -6.19 6.45
CA TYR A 10 -4.19 -6.89 6.71
C TYR A 10 -4.26 -7.32 8.18
N THR A 11 -5.48 -7.62 8.65
CA THR A 11 -5.69 -8.17 9.98
C THR A 11 -5.76 -9.69 9.86
N ASP A 12 -4.86 -10.38 10.55
CA ASP A 12 -4.81 -11.84 10.57
C ASP A 12 -5.88 -12.42 11.49
N THR A 13 -6.03 -13.74 11.47
CA THR A 13 -7.03 -14.47 12.25
C THR A 13 -6.86 -14.29 13.76
N ASP A 14 -5.65 -13.96 14.22
CA ASP A 14 -5.37 -13.67 15.63
C ASP A 14 -5.68 -12.21 16.02
N GLY A 15 -6.24 -11.41 15.11
CA GLY A 15 -6.56 -10.01 15.34
C GLY A 15 -5.38 -9.05 15.17
N ARG A 16 -4.21 -9.53 14.77
CA ARG A 16 -3.01 -8.71 14.63
C ARG A 16 -2.82 -8.26 13.19
N ALA A 17 -2.33 -7.04 13.03
CA ALA A 17 -1.95 -6.51 11.73
C ALA A 17 -0.65 -7.14 11.26
N ARG A 18 -0.60 -7.50 9.98
CA ARG A 18 0.56 -8.09 9.33
C ARG A 18 0.72 -7.55 7.93
N PHE A 19 1.95 -7.63 7.41
CA PHE A 19 2.23 -7.32 6.01
C PHE A 19 2.36 -8.63 5.21
N ARG A 20 1.92 -8.60 3.95
CA ARG A 20 2.26 -9.62 2.98
C ARG A 20 2.54 -8.95 1.64
N GLU A 21 3.34 -9.61 0.81
CA GLU A 21 3.63 -9.14 -0.54
C GLU A 21 2.81 -9.92 -1.54
N GLU A 22 2.27 -9.23 -2.53
CA GLU A 22 1.57 -9.82 -3.65
C GLU A 22 2.05 -9.19 -4.94
N VAL A 23 2.14 -9.99 -5.99
CA VAL A 23 2.55 -9.52 -7.31
C VAL A 23 1.31 -9.12 -8.08
N ILE A 24 1.36 -7.91 -8.66
CA ILE A 24 0.36 -7.45 -9.62
C ILE A 24 0.99 -7.57 -11.00
N PRO A 25 0.57 -8.55 -11.82
CA PRO A 25 1.16 -8.72 -13.14
C PRO A 25 0.71 -7.61 -14.09
N LEU A 26 1.57 -7.25 -15.03
CA LEU A 26 1.28 -6.34 -16.12
C LEU A 26 1.14 -7.17 -17.39
N ASP A 27 0.05 -7.93 -17.49
CA ASP A 27 -0.17 -8.92 -18.53
C ASP A 27 -1.24 -8.51 -19.56
N GLU A 28 -1.73 -7.29 -19.44
CA GLU A 28 -2.67 -6.70 -20.42
C GLU A 28 -1.97 -5.60 -21.20
N GLY A 29 -2.68 -5.05 -22.17
CA GLY A 29 -2.15 -3.98 -22.99
C GLY A 29 -1.23 -4.47 -24.10
N THR A 30 -0.26 -3.65 -24.46
CA THR A 30 0.66 -3.91 -25.57
C THR A 30 2.10 -3.92 -25.08
N HIS A 31 3.02 -4.33 -25.96
CA HIS A 31 4.44 -4.28 -25.66
C HIS A 31 4.93 -2.86 -25.29
N ALA A 32 4.32 -1.83 -25.88
CA ALA A 32 4.68 -0.43 -25.62
C ALA A 32 3.96 0.14 -24.39
N ALA A 33 2.87 -0.48 -23.93
CA ALA A 33 2.08 -0.02 -22.80
C ALA A 33 1.49 -1.23 -22.07
N ARG A 34 2.25 -1.79 -21.18
CA ARG A 34 1.82 -2.93 -20.38
C ARG A 34 0.93 -2.46 -19.23
N LEU A 35 -0.16 -3.15 -19.02
CA LEU A 35 -1.19 -2.76 -18.05
C LEU A 35 -1.49 -3.91 -17.11
N SER A 36 -1.78 -3.57 -15.86
CA SER A 36 -2.44 -4.50 -14.94
C SER A 36 -3.92 -4.59 -15.27
N SER A 37 -4.60 -5.56 -14.69
CA SER A 37 -6.06 -5.51 -14.59
C SER A 37 -6.48 -4.25 -13.87
N ILE A 38 -7.70 -3.78 -14.12
CA ILE A 38 -8.24 -2.61 -13.42
C ILE A 38 -8.41 -2.94 -11.95
N LEU A 39 -7.80 -2.11 -11.09
CA LEU A 39 -7.97 -2.21 -9.65
C LEU A 39 -9.17 -1.36 -9.27
N PRO A 40 -10.27 -1.95 -8.77
CA PRO A 40 -11.48 -1.18 -8.49
C PRO A 40 -11.26 -0.18 -7.36
N ALA A 41 -11.76 1.04 -7.58
CA ALA A 41 -11.74 2.10 -6.57
C ALA A 41 -12.86 3.09 -6.88
N SER A 42 -13.49 3.63 -5.83
CA SER A 42 -14.59 4.59 -5.99
C SER A 42 -14.14 6.04 -5.94
N GLY A 43 -12.92 6.31 -5.55
CA GLY A 43 -12.40 7.67 -5.49
C GLY A 43 -10.94 7.67 -5.09
N VAL A 44 -10.33 8.86 -5.17
CA VAL A 44 -8.95 9.07 -4.78
C VAL A 44 -8.81 10.40 -4.05
N GLN A 45 -7.94 10.44 -3.03
CA GLN A 45 -7.58 11.66 -2.34
C GLN A 45 -6.07 11.82 -2.36
N LEU A 46 -5.61 13.04 -2.54
CA LEU A 46 -4.21 13.38 -2.40
C LEU A 46 -3.97 13.89 -0.98
N ARG A 47 -2.85 13.50 -0.40
CA ARG A 47 -2.50 13.87 0.95
C ARG A 47 -1.04 14.35 1.01
N GLU A 48 -0.81 15.41 1.76
CA GLU A 48 0.52 15.86 2.12
C GLU A 48 0.65 15.83 3.65
N SER A 49 1.76 15.25 4.13
CA SER A 49 2.09 15.27 5.54
C SER A 49 3.46 15.89 5.72
N PRO A 50 3.65 16.75 6.74
CA PRO A 50 4.96 17.36 6.97
C PRO A 50 5.99 16.33 7.38
N VAL A 51 7.27 16.65 7.15
CA VAL A 51 8.38 15.82 7.60
C VAL A 51 8.31 15.66 9.11
N GLY A 52 8.49 14.43 9.59
CA GLY A 52 8.42 14.12 11.02
C GLY A 52 7.00 13.91 11.55
N PHE A 53 5.97 13.98 10.69
CA PHE A 53 4.61 13.67 11.11
C PHE A 53 4.53 12.25 11.67
N ARG A 54 3.83 12.11 12.80
CA ARG A 54 3.54 10.82 13.44
C ARG A 54 2.08 10.76 13.85
N SER A 55 1.48 9.59 13.69
CA SER A 55 0.18 9.31 14.26
C SER A 55 0.26 8.10 15.19
N SER A 56 -0.67 8.02 16.14
CA SER A 56 -0.79 6.86 17.01
C SER A 56 -1.32 5.65 16.24
N MET A 57 -1.21 4.48 16.83
CA MET A 57 -1.81 3.26 16.28
C MET A 57 -3.30 3.44 16.10
N HIS A 58 -3.81 3.12 14.91
CA HIS A 58 -5.22 3.23 14.60
C HIS A 58 -5.59 2.28 13.47
N CYS A 59 -6.88 2.03 13.30
CA CYS A 59 -7.41 1.23 12.21
C CYS A 59 -7.96 2.14 11.12
N THR A 60 -7.91 1.67 9.87
CA THR A 60 -8.64 2.32 8.78
C THR A 60 -10.09 1.86 8.78
N GLY A 61 -11.01 2.75 8.43
CA GLY A 61 -12.44 2.43 8.41
C GLY A 61 -12.88 1.57 7.24
N SER A 62 -12.06 1.49 6.19
CA SER A 62 -12.35 0.72 4.99
C SER A 62 -11.05 0.37 4.26
N PRO A 63 -11.06 -0.66 3.41
CA PRO A 63 -9.91 -0.95 2.57
C PRO A 63 -9.59 0.23 1.65
N GLN A 64 -8.30 0.49 1.44
CA GLN A 64 -7.86 1.61 0.60
C GLN A 64 -6.54 1.27 -0.07
N TRP A 65 -6.30 1.92 -1.22
CA TRP A 65 -5.02 1.91 -1.89
C TRP A 65 -4.20 3.10 -1.43
N LEU A 66 -2.90 2.88 -1.23
CA LEU A 66 -1.94 3.93 -0.92
C LEU A 66 -0.81 3.91 -1.93
N PHE A 67 -0.54 5.05 -2.54
CA PHE A 67 0.59 5.24 -3.44
C PHE A 67 1.46 6.36 -2.89
N VAL A 68 2.73 6.06 -2.62
CA VAL A 68 3.67 7.09 -2.18
C VAL A 68 4.23 7.76 -3.44
N LEU A 69 3.87 9.02 -3.65
CA LEU A 69 4.28 9.77 -4.84
C LEU A 69 5.64 10.45 -4.66
N SER A 70 5.95 10.86 -3.44
CA SER A 70 7.26 11.43 -3.11
C SER A 70 7.52 11.31 -1.62
N GLY A 71 8.80 11.27 -1.24
CA GLY A 71 9.20 11.12 0.15
C GLY A 71 9.18 9.68 0.62
N ALA A 72 9.04 9.50 1.92
CA ALA A 72 9.04 8.17 2.54
C ALA A 72 8.01 8.14 3.67
N MET A 73 7.38 6.99 3.85
CA MET A 73 6.40 6.74 4.90
C MET A 73 6.75 5.43 5.59
N GLU A 74 6.78 5.45 6.92
CA GLU A 74 6.97 4.22 7.70
C GLU A 74 5.67 3.83 8.38
N ILE A 75 5.32 2.56 8.30
CA ILE A 75 4.19 1.98 9.03
C ILE A 75 4.74 0.98 10.03
N GLY A 76 4.47 1.22 11.31
CA GLY A 76 4.81 0.32 12.40
C GLY A 76 3.62 -0.51 12.84
N LEU A 77 3.89 -1.74 13.24
CA LEU A 77 2.88 -2.66 13.75
C LEU A 77 3.04 -2.86 15.26
N ALA A 78 2.00 -3.35 15.90
CA ALA A 78 1.98 -3.55 17.34
C ALA A 78 3.04 -4.56 17.84
N ASP A 79 3.49 -5.47 16.96
CA ASP A 79 4.54 -6.45 17.29
C ASP A 79 5.97 -5.86 17.26
N GLY A 80 6.11 -4.57 16.95
CA GLY A 80 7.39 -3.90 16.85
C GLY A 80 7.99 -3.91 15.44
N SER A 81 7.43 -4.64 14.50
CA SER A 81 7.89 -4.61 13.12
C SER A 81 7.45 -3.33 12.43
N SER A 82 8.20 -2.92 11.41
CA SER A 82 7.84 -1.75 10.62
C SER A 82 8.33 -1.91 9.19
N ARG A 83 7.77 -1.10 8.28
CA ARG A 83 8.16 -1.09 6.89
C ARG A 83 8.12 0.33 6.34
N VAL A 84 9.13 0.68 5.55
CA VAL A 84 9.25 1.99 4.90
C VAL A 84 8.79 1.86 3.46
N PHE A 85 7.96 2.79 3.03
CA PHE A 85 7.45 2.89 1.66
C PHE A 85 7.96 4.20 1.05
N VAL A 86 8.47 4.10 -0.17
CA VAL A 86 9.02 5.22 -0.95
C VAL A 86 8.46 5.25 -2.36
#